data_f45ed368d8ca1beef321c58f1819d3c1
#
_entry.id   f45ed368d8ca1beef321c58f1819d3c1
#
_cell.length_a   1.000
_cell.length_b   1.000
_cell.length_c   1.000
_cell.angle_alpha   90.00
_cell.angle_beta   90.00
_cell.angle_gamma   90.00
#
_symmetry.space_group_name_H-M   'P 1'
#
loop_
_entity.id
_entity.type
_entity.pdbx_description
1 polymer ?
#
loop_
_entity_poly.entity_id
_entity_poly.type
_entity_poly.pdbx_seq_one_letter_code
_entity_poly.pdbx_strand_id
1 'polypeptide(L)'
;ITEVIPLDLAVEQMKAFIVKSYSKKGQDVVDKNFGAVDRGGEYKQLTVDPAWANLADDEAKEDNAPAFVKELVRPINGQAGDLLKVSDFVKHDTVDGTWQNGTSAFEKRGVEAFVPVWNVENCIQCNKCSFVCPHAAIRPFVLTDEELAGIEGLETQDVKAPKALAGMHFRIETSVLDCLGCGNCADVCPGKKGEKALTMVPFNVDAEDMVKEAANWEYLVHNVASKQDLVDIKQSPKNSQFAQPLFEFSGACSGCGETPYVKLISQLFGDRQMIANATGCS
;
A
#
# COMPACT_ATOMS: atom_id res chain seq x y z
N ILE A 1 -22.47 20.75 -16.55
CA ILE A 1 -22.16 19.53 -17.35
C ILE A 1 -23.46 18.94 -17.93
N THR A 2 -24.49 18.76 -17.12
CA THR A 2 -25.74 18.13 -17.56
C THR A 2 -26.80 19.10 -18.11
N GLU A 3 -26.65 20.40 -17.80
CA GLU A 3 -27.55 21.48 -18.19
C GLU A 3 -29.06 21.21 -17.91
N VAL A 4 -29.31 20.36 -16.90
CA VAL A 4 -30.71 20.03 -16.48
C VAL A 4 -31.42 21.28 -15.96
N ILE A 5 -30.67 22.19 -15.31
CA ILE A 5 -31.12 23.53 -14.92
C ILE A 5 -30.11 24.59 -15.39
N PRO A 6 -30.55 25.83 -15.65
CA PRO A 6 -29.61 26.91 -16.02
C PRO A 6 -28.50 27.06 -14.99
N LEU A 7 -27.26 27.27 -15.44
CA LEU A 7 -26.06 27.31 -14.60
C LEU A 7 -26.18 28.40 -13.52
N ASP A 8 -26.60 29.58 -13.89
CA ASP A 8 -26.72 30.69 -12.93
C ASP A 8 -27.72 30.39 -11.82
N LEU A 9 -28.84 29.76 -12.15
CA LEU A 9 -29.83 29.30 -11.17
C LEU A 9 -29.21 28.20 -10.25
N ALA A 10 -28.47 27.28 -10.83
CA ALA A 10 -27.80 26.22 -10.05
C ALA A 10 -26.82 26.81 -9.04
N VAL A 11 -25.96 27.75 -9.46
CA VAL A 11 -24.98 28.44 -8.61
C VAL A 11 -25.68 29.23 -7.48
N GLU A 12 -26.74 29.97 -7.83
CA GLU A 12 -27.54 30.73 -6.85
C GLU A 12 -28.12 29.80 -5.78
N GLN A 13 -28.76 28.70 -6.18
CA GLN A 13 -29.35 27.73 -5.26
C GLN A 13 -28.30 27.05 -4.39
N MET A 14 -27.18 26.63 -4.97
CA MET A 14 -26.06 26.05 -4.19
C MET A 14 -25.57 27.02 -3.11
N LYS A 15 -25.35 28.29 -3.45
CA LYS A 15 -24.93 29.32 -2.48
C LYS A 15 -25.97 29.57 -1.41
N ALA A 16 -27.26 29.60 -1.77
CA ALA A 16 -28.35 29.75 -0.81
C ALA A 16 -28.37 28.58 0.20
N PHE A 17 -28.19 27.35 -0.24
CA PHE A 17 -28.13 26.18 0.61
C PHE A 17 -26.86 26.17 1.49
N ILE A 18 -25.72 26.66 0.99
CA ILE A 18 -24.50 26.82 1.78
C ILE A 18 -24.73 27.77 2.96
N VAL A 19 -25.35 28.93 2.72
CA VAL A 19 -25.70 29.86 3.81
C VAL A 19 -26.61 29.18 4.83
N LYS A 20 -27.65 28.50 4.38
CA LYS A 20 -28.59 27.78 5.26
C LYS A 20 -27.90 26.73 6.13
N SER A 21 -26.91 26.01 5.57
CA SER A 21 -26.26 24.87 6.23
C SER A 21 -25.09 25.30 7.10
N TYR A 22 -24.34 26.34 6.72
CA TYR A 22 -23.05 26.67 7.31
C TYR A 22 -22.96 28.03 8.00
N SER A 23 -23.98 28.92 7.91
CA SER A 23 -23.94 30.25 8.53
C SER A 23 -23.61 30.23 10.04
N LYS A 24 -24.08 29.18 10.74
CA LYS A 24 -23.79 29.00 12.18
C LYS A 24 -22.33 28.63 12.49
N LYS A 25 -21.57 28.25 11.49
CA LYS A 25 -20.14 27.82 11.63
C LYS A 25 -19.17 29.00 11.39
N GLY A 26 -19.66 30.15 11.00
CA GLY A 26 -18.89 31.37 10.72
C GLY A 26 -18.87 31.73 9.23
N GLN A 27 -18.66 33.04 8.98
CA GLN A 27 -18.67 33.58 7.60
C GLN A 27 -17.50 33.02 6.77
N ASP A 28 -16.36 32.80 7.37
CA ASP A 28 -15.18 32.20 6.71
C ASP A 28 -15.45 30.82 6.11
N VAL A 29 -16.29 30.02 6.77
CA VAL A 29 -16.72 28.70 6.26
C VAL A 29 -17.66 28.86 5.06
N VAL A 30 -18.59 29.84 5.13
CA VAL A 30 -19.49 30.14 4.02
C VAL A 30 -18.69 30.59 2.79
N ASP A 31 -17.74 31.52 2.99
CA ASP A 31 -16.93 32.09 1.91
C ASP A 31 -16.02 31.04 1.25
N LYS A 32 -15.43 30.12 2.01
CA LYS A 32 -14.67 28.98 1.45
C LYS A 32 -15.54 28.09 0.58
N ASN A 33 -16.78 27.80 1.03
CA ASN A 33 -17.71 26.99 0.23
C ASN A 33 -18.20 27.74 -1.00
N PHE A 34 -18.41 29.05 -0.94
CA PHE A 34 -18.71 29.87 -2.10
C PHE A 34 -17.59 29.82 -3.13
N GLY A 35 -16.33 29.99 -2.69
CA GLY A 35 -15.17 29.86 -3.55
C GLY A 35 -15.10 28.51 -4.26
N ALA A 36 -15.47 27.43 -3.61
CA ALA A 36 -15.53 26.11 -4.22
C ALA A 36 -16.62 26.03 -5.31
N VAL A 37 -17.79 26.60 -5.07
CA VAL A 37 -18.87 26.67 -6.08
C VAL A 37 -18.45 27.52 -7.29
N ASP A 38 -17.87 28.71 -7.04
CA ASP A 38 -17.44 29.62 -8.09
C ASP A 38 -16.36 29.01 -9.00
N ARG A 39 -15.46 28.22 -8.40
CA ARG A 39 -14.40 27.50 -9.13
C ARG A 39 -14.83 26.14 -9.70
N GLY A 40 -16.02 25.67 -9.36
CA GLY A 40 -16.51 24.37 -9.82
C GLY A 40 -16.69 24.25 -11.35
N GLY A 41 -16.71 25.38 -12.05
CA GLY A 41 -16.73 25.43 -13.52
C GLY A 41 -15.34 25.53 -14.16
N GLU A 42 -14.28 25.69 -13.35
CA GLU A 42 -12.93 25.76 -13.90
C GLU A 42 -12.47 24.38 -14.39
N TYR A 43 -11.98 24.32 -15.60
CA TYR A 43 -11.42 23.09 -16.18
C TYR A 43 -10.16 23.36 -16.94
N LYS A 44 -9.28 22.37 -17.02
CA LYS A 44 -8.09 22.42 -17.84
C LYS A 44 -8.34 21.59 -19.10
N GLN A 45 -8.23 22.23 -20.26
CA GLN A 45 -8.27 21.55 -21.54
C GLN A 45 -6.90 20.98 -21.86
N LEU A 46 -6.84 19.66 -22.08
CA LEU A 46 -5.63 18.97 -22.52
C LEU A 46 -5.79 18.59 -23.98
N THR A 47 -4.74 18.83 -24.76
CA THR A 47 -4.65 18.32 -26.12
C THR A 47 -4.08 16.91 -26.05
N VAL A 48 -4.89 15.95 -26.46
CA VAL A 48 -4.47 14.54 -26.55
C VAL A 48 -3.85 14.31 -27.93
N ASP A 49 -2.64 13.77 -27.97
CA ASP A 49 -1.98 13.40 -29.22
C ASP A 49 -2.76 12.27 -29.90
N PRO A 50 -3.26 12.46 -31.13
CA PRO A 50 -3.96 11.42 -31.86
C PRO A 50 -3.17 10.12 -32.04
N ALA A 51 -1.83 10.19 -31.97
CA ALA A 51 -0.96 9.02 -32.04
C ALA A 51 -1.20 8.04 -30.88
N TRP A 52 -1.70 8.50 -29.73
CA TRP A 52 -2.01 7.64 -28.59
C TRP A 52 -3.07 6.58 -28.89
N ALA A 53 -3.96 6.84 -29.87
CA ALA A 53 -4.95 5.84 -30.29
C ALA A 53 -4.32 4.62 -31.00
N ASN A 54 -3.06 4.73 -31.43
CA ASN A 54 -2.33 3.70 -32.15
C ASN A 54 -1.15 3.13 -31.35
N LEU A 55 -1.05 3.46 -30.03
CA LEU A 55 -0.07 2.82 -29.18
C LEU A 55 -0.38 1.32 -29.13
N ALA A 56 0.67 0.50 -29.29
CA ALA A 56 0.55 -0.92 -29.05
C ALA A 56 0.26 -1.15 -27.56
N ASP A 57 -0.53 -2.16 -27.25
CA ASP A 57 -0.64 -2.63 -25.88
C ASP A 57 0.76 -3.06 -25.39
N ASP A 58 1.06 -2.79 -24.14
CA ASP A 58 2.28 -3.29 -23.51
C ASP A 58 2.36 -4.81 -23.68
N GLU A 59 3.55 -5.33 -23.96
CA GLU A 59 3.76 -6.77 -23.98
C GLU A 59 3.27 -7.36 -22.66
N ALA A 60 2.39 -8.36 -22.74
CA ALA A 60 1.82 -9.00 -21.57
C ALA A 60 2.94 -9.59 -20.71
N LYS A 61 3.23 -8.97 -19.57
CA LYS A 61 4.16 -9.50 -18.58
C LYS A 61 3.65 -10.87 -18.12
N GLU A 62 4.55 -11.78 -17.81
CA GLU A 62 4.18 -13.08 -17.26
C GLU A 62 3.33 -12.88 -15.99
N ASP A 63 2.14 -13.44 -16.01
CA ASP A 63 1.17 -13.29 -14.95
C ASP A 63 1.10 -14.55 -14.10
N ASN A 64 1.83 -14.55 -12.99
CA ASN A 64 1.90 -15.66 -12.04
C ASN A 64 0.78 -15.67 -10.99
N ALA A 65 -0.22 -14.78 -11.10
CA ALA A 65 -1.33 -14.75 -10.16
C ALA A 65 -2.15 -16.06 -10.23
N PRO A 66 -2.68 -16.51 -9.08
CA PRO A 66 -3.55 -17.69 -9.04
C PRO A 66 -4.81 -17.54 -9.92
N ALA A 67 -5.37 -18.66 -10.37
CA ALA A 67 -6.59 -18.67 -11.17
C ALA A 67 -7.75 -17.92 -10.50
N PHE A 68 -7.89 -18.06 -9.18
CA PHE A 68 -8.87 -17.31 -8.39
C PHE A 68 -8.76 -15.79 -8.58
N VAL A 69 -7.53 -15.26 -8.55
CA VAL A 69 -7.27 -13.83 -8.76
C VAL A 69 -7.60 -13.40 -10.18
N LYS A 70 -7.16 -14.18 -11.17
CA LYS A 70 -7.38 -13.87 -12.60
C LYS A 70 -8.84 -13.93 -13.01
N GLU A 71 -9.56 -14.93 -12.52
CA GLU A 71 -10.89 -15.28 -13.01
C GLU A 71 -12.03 -14.65 -12.19
N LEU A 72 -11.81 -14.33 -10.90
CA LEU A 72 -12.80 -13.69 -10.07
C LEU A 72 -12.37 -12.29 -9.58
N VAL A 73 -11.22 -12.19 -8.91
CA VAL A 73 -10.83 -10.94 -8.23
C VAL A 73 -10.63 -9.81 -9.22
N ARG A 74 -9.86 -10.02 -10.29
CA ARG A 74 -9.57 -8.98 -11.28
C ARG A 74 -10.80 -8.52 -12.06
N PRO A 75 -11.70 -9.38 -12.55
CA PRO A 75 -12.97 -8.94 -13.16
C PRO A 75 -13.80 -8.10 -12.21
N ILE A 76 -13.91 -8.48 -10.93
CA ILE A 76 -14.65 -7.70 -9.93
C ILE A 76 -13.99 -6.33 -9.70
N ASN A 77 -12.68 -6.29 -9.49
CA ASN A 77 -11.94 -5.04 -9.31
C ASN A 77 -11.96 -4.15 -10.57
N GLY A 78 -12.00 -4.76 -11.75
CA GLY A 78 -12.17 -4.10 -13.04
C GLY A 78 -13.60 -3.67 -13.36
N GLN A 79 -14.52 -3.75 -12.39
CA GLN A 79 -15.95 -3.41 -12.55
C GLN A 79 -16.68 -4.24 -13.61
N ALA A 80 -16.17 -5.43 -13.92
CA ALA A 80 -16.77 -6.40 -14.83
C ALA A 80 -17.42 -7.59 -14.10
N GLY A 81 -17.66 -7.45 -12.79
CA GLY A 81 -18.24 -8.52 -11.97
C GLY A 81 -19.61 -9.02 -12.44
N ASP A 82 -20.42 -8.14 -13.07
CA ASP A 82 -21.74 -8.51 -13.64
C ASP A 82 -21.64 -9.50 -14.81
N LEU A 83 -20.46 -9.67 -15.40
CA LEU A 83 -20.20 -10.65 -16.46
C LEU A 83 -19.90 -12.05 -15.91
N LEU A 84 -19.61 -12.16 -14.62
CA LEU A 84 -19.32 -13.45 -13.96
C LEU A 84 -20.61 -14.26 -13.80
N LYS A 85 -20.49 -15.57 -14.05
CA LYS A 85 -21.59 -16.52 -13.92
C LYS A 85 -21.52 -17.19 -12.56
N VAL A 86 -22.65 -17.73 -12.09
CA VAL A 86 -22.68 -18.57 -10.87
C VAL A 86 -21.69 -19.73 -10.95
N SER A 87 -21.51 -20.31 -12.15
CA SER A 87 -20.53 -21.37 -12.39
C SER A 87 -19.08 -20.97 -12.08
N ASP A 88 -18.73 -19.69 -12.20
CA ASP A 88 -17.38 -19.19 -11.92
C ASP A 88 -17.12 -19.20 -10.41
N PHE A 89 -18.12 -18.83 -9.63
CA PHE A 89 -18.08 -18.91 -8.16
C PHE A 89 -18.05 -20.37 -7.66
N VAL A 90 -18.83 -21.26 -8.32
CA VAL A 90 -18.80 -22.71 -8.01
C VAL A 90 -17.42 -23.30 -8.31
N LYS A 91 -16.80 -22.94 -9.44
CA LYS A 91 -15.45 -23.39 -9.82
C LYS A 91 -14.39 -23.05 -8.77
N HIS A 92 -14.54 -21.93 -8.08
CA HIS A 92 -13.59 -21.42 -7.11
C HIS A 92 -14.01 -21.65 -5.64
N ASP A 93 -15.05 -22.44 -5.41
CA ASP A 93 -15.49 -22.85 -4.07
C ASP A 93 -15.89 -21.69 -3.14
N THR A 94 -16.55 -20.66 -3.71
CA THR A 94 -16.90 -19.43 -3.01
C THR A 94 -18.40 -19.24 -2.82
N VAL A 95 -19.21 -20.27 -3.08
CA VAL A 95 -20.68 -20.20 -3.03
C VAL A 95 -21.25 -20.07 -1.61
N ASP A 96 -20.48 -20.40 -0.61
CA ASP A 96 -20.83 -20.29 0.81
C ASP A 96 -20.41 -18.94 1.41
N GLY A 97 -19.81 -18.04 0.61
CA GLY A 97 -19.28 -16.76 1.05
C GLY A 97 -17.84 -16.81 1.55
N THR A 98 -17.17 -17.96 1.51
CA THR A 98 -15.72 -18.00 1.77
C THR A 98 -14.95 -17.32 0.62
N TRP A 99 -13.83 -16.68 0.97
CA TRP A 99 -12.98 -15.98 0.04
C TRP A 99 -11.51 -16.25 0.34
N GLN A 100 -10.69 -16.45 -0.70
CA GLN A 100 -9.27 -16.70 -0.50
C GLN A 100 -8.56 -15.45 0.03
N ASN A 101 -7.73 -15.62 1.06
CA ASN A 101 -6.94 -14.54 1.64
C ASN A 101 -5.70 -14.23 0.80
N GLY A 102 -5.11 -13.03 1.02
CA GLY A 102 -3.84 -12.63 0.39
C GLY A 102 -3.98 -12.15 -1.04
N THR A 103 -5.19 -11.94 -1.57
CA THR A 103 -5.40 -11.49 -2.95
C THR A 103 -4.92 -10.07 -3.23
N SER A 104 -4.85 -9.21 -2.20
CA SER A 104 -4.33 -7.84 -2.32
C SER A 104 -2.87 -7.77 -2.76
N ALA A 105 -2.06 -8.81 -2.51
CA ALA A 105 -0.68 -8.89 -2.96
C ALA A 105 -0.52 -8.86 -4.50
N PHE A 106 -1.59 -9.16 -5.24
CA PHE A 106 -1.60 -9.18 -6.71
C PHE A 106 -2.15 -7.92 -7.37
N GLU A 107 -2.50 -6.88 -6.59
CA GLU A 107 -3.05 -5.64 -7.16
C GLU A 107 -1.96 -4.73 -7.74
N LYS A 108 -0.84 -4.55 -7.05
CA LYS A 108 0.34 -3.78 -7.51
C LYS A 108 -0.02 -2.44 -8.15
N ARG A 109 -0.62 -1.53 -7.36
CA ARG A 109 -1.26 -0.31 -7.88
C ARG A 109 -0.28 0.75 -8.39
N GLY A 110 0.88 0.93 -7.74
CA GLY A 110 1.89 1.91 -8.12
C GLY A 110 1.34 3.35 -8.22
N VAL A 111 0.58 3.79 -7.22
CA VAL A 111 -0.19 5.06 -7.28
C VAL A 111 0.46 6.21 -6.52
N GLU A 112 1.55 5.98 -5.86
CA GLU A 112 2.25 6.95 -5.02
C GLU A 112 3.06 7.96 -5.85
N ALA A 113 3.25 9.16 -5.29
CA ALA A 113 4.15 10.16 -5.87
C ALA A 113 5.59 10.02 -5.33
N PHE A 114 5.75 9.44 -4.14
CA PHE A 114 7.04 9.27 -3.47
C PHE A 114 7.08 7.92 -2.75
N VAL A 115 8.27 7.29 -2.74
CA VAL A 115 8.53 6.04 -2.01
C VAL A 115 9.75 6.19 -1.10
N PRO A 116 9.83 5.44 0.01
CA PRO A 116 11.01 5.44 0.86
C PRO A 116 12.12 4.57 0.25
N VAL A 117 13.31 5.13 0.13
CA VAL A 117 14.54 4.41 -0.22
C VAL A 117 15.38 4.20 1.03
N TRP A 118 15.94 3.00 1.17
CA TRP A 118 16.70 2.60 2.34
C TRP A 118 18.20 2.86 2.18
N ASN A 119 18.76 3.56 3.17
CA ASN A 119 20.20 3.73 3.33
C ASN A 119 20.73 2.72 4.36
N VAL A 120 21.54 1.79 3.90
CA VAL A 120 22.08 0.70 4.69
C VAL A 120 22.95 1.21 5.86
N GLU A 121 23.79 2.25 5.66
CA GLU A 121 24.75 2.72 6.67
C GLU A 121 24.07 3.40 7.86
N ASN A 122 22.98 4.07 7.62
CA ASN A 122 22.23 4.83 8.62
C ASN A 122 21.20 3.99 9.38
N CYS A 123 20.94 2.75 8.98
CA CYS A 123 19.97 1.89 9.62
C CYS A 123 20.46 1.32 10.94
N ILE A 124 19.68 1.49 12.00
CA ILE A 124 19.93 0.92 13.32
C ILE A 124 19.13 -0.35 13.62
N GLN A 125 18.39 -0.87 12.63
CA GLN A 125 17.58 -2.10 12.70
C GLN A 125 16.52 -2.04 13.81
N CYS A 126 15.84 -0.92 13.98
CA CYS A 126 14.82 -0.75 15.01
C CYS A 126 13.41 -1.22 14.61
N ASN A 127 13.17 -1.47 13.32
CA ASN A 127 11.91 -1.88 12.71
C ASN A 127 10.73 -0.91 12.93
N LYS A 128 10.98 0.34 13.37
CA LYS A 128 9.90 1.33 13.55
C LYS A 128 9.16 1.64 12.23
N CYS A 129 9.89 1.66 11.12
CA CYS A 129 9.32 1.88 9.80
C CYS A 129 8.27 0.81 9.43
N SER A 130 8.59 -0.46 9.64
CA SER A 130 7.65 -1.56 9.44
C SER A 130 6.48 -1.49 10.44
N PHE A 131 6.76 -1.16 11.70
CA PHE A 131 5.75 -1.09 12.76
C PHE A 131 4.64 -0.09 12.43
N VAL A 132 4.99 1.11 11.94
CA VAL A 132 4.03 2.18 11.64
C VAL A 132 3.43 2.10 10.24
N CYS A 133 3.92 1.21 9.38
CA CYS A 133 3.40 1.12 8.02
C CYS A 133 1.95 0.64 8.00
N PRO A 134 0.99 1.45 7.48
CA PRO A 134 -0.41 1.08 7.44
C PRO A 134 -0.73 -0.10 6.53
N HIS A 135 0.13 -0.35 5.56
CA HIS A 135 -0.12 -1.30 4.46
C HIS A 135 0.81 -2.51 4.47
N ALA A 136 1.70 -2.64 5.47
CA ALA A 136 2.75 -3.65 5.52
C ALA A 136 3.65 -3.68 4.25
N ALA A 137 3.75 -2.54 3.56
CA ALA A 137 4.53 -2.41 2.32
C ALA A 137 6.03 -2.20 2.56
N ILE A 138 6.47 -1.98 3.80
CA ILE A 138 7.88 -1.92 4.18
C ILE A 138 8.14 -2.92 5.31
N ARG A 139 9.12 -3.81 5.10
CA ARG A 139 9.36 -4.95 5.99
C ARG A 139 10.85 -5.18 6.26
N PRO A 140 11.21 -5.69 7.45
CA PRO A 140 12.53 -6.25 7.68
C PRO A 140 12.60 -7.66 7.11
N PHE A 141 13.66 -7.94 6.37
CA PHE A 141 14.03 -9.27 5.92
C PHE A 141 15.33 -9.69 6.58
N VAL A 142 15.45 -10.98 6.89
CA VAL A 142 16.66 -11.60 7.44
C VAL A 142 17.01 -12.80 6.59
N LEU A 143 18.19 -12.77 5.99
CA LEU A 143 18.65 -13.74 5.01
C LEU A 143 19.80 -14.57 5.58
N THR A 144 19.86 -15.85 5.22
CA THR A 144 21.07 -16.66 5.36
C THR A 144 22.05 -16.34 4.23
N ASP A 145 23.28 -16.86 4.32
CA ASP A 145 24.29 -16.72 3.25
C ASP A 145 23.79 -17.31 1.93
N GLU A 146 23.08 -18.46 1.99
CA GLU A 146 22.53 -19.12 0.81
C GLU A 146 21.40 -18.29 0.17
N GLU A 147 20.50 -17.72 0.99
CA GLU A 147 19.41 -16.88 0.51
C GLU A 147 19.96 -15.57 -0.09
N LEU A 148 21.03 -15.01 0.48
CA LEU A 148 21.68 -13.82 -0.07
C LEU A 148 22.42 -14.10 -1.37
N ALA A 149 23.04 -15.28 -1.51
CA ALA A 149 23.73 -15.68 -2.73
C ALA A 149 22.80 -15.85 -3.94
N GLY A 150 21.50 -15.98 -3.69
CA GLY A 150 20.48 -16.11 -4.75
C GLY A 150 20.06 -14.79 -5.41
N ILE A 151 20.55 -13.64 -4.93
CA ILE A 151 20.24 -12.32 -5.49
C ILE A 151 21.50 -11.45 -5.56
N GLU A 152 21.85 -11.02 -6.75
CA GLU A 152 23.04 -10.22 -6.97
C GLU A 152 22.83 -8.74 -6.59
N GLY A 153 23.80 -8.15 -5.92
CA GLY A 153 23.84 -6.72 -5.63
C GLY A 153 22.79 -6.23 -4.62
N LEU A 154 22.25 -7.14 -3.79
CA LEU A 154 21.38 -6.74 -2.68
C LEU A 154 22.20 -6.21 -1.52
N GLU A 155 22.01 -4.95 -1.15
CA GLU A 155 22.67 -4.35 0.02
C GLU A 155 22.04 -4.86 1.31
N THR A 156 22.88 -5.24 2.27
CA THR A 156 22.47 -5.77 3.57
C THR A 156 23.38 -5.28 4.68
N GLN A 157 22.98 -5.45 5.93
CA GLN A 157 23.83 -5.32 7.14
C GLN A 157 23.86 -6.65 7.89
N ASP A 158 24.92 -6.87 8.67
CA ASP A 158 24.90 -7.96 9.66
C ASP A 158 23.79 -7.72 10.69
N VAL A 159 23.07 -8.75 11.07
CA VAL A 159 22.05 -8.65 12.10
C VAL A 159 22.66 -8.32 13.46
N LYS A 160 22.22 -7.23 14.08
CA LYS A 160 22.71 -6.76 15.40
C LYS A 160 21.97 -7.40 16.57
N ALA A 161 20.68 -7.67 16.41
CA ALA A 161 19.80 -8.27 17.43
C ALA A 161 18.48 -8.72 16.79
N PRO A 162 17.80 -9.74 17.34
CA PRO A 162 18.19 -10.56 18.51
C PRO A 162 19.32 -11.54 18.21
N LYS A 163 19.96 -12.09 19.28
CA LYS A 163 21.08 -13.03 19.15
C LYS A 163 20.75 -14.30 18.37
N ALA A 164 19.49 -14.72 18.38
CA ALA A 164 19.02 -15.88 17.62
C ALA A 164 19.19 -15.74 16.09
N LEU A 165 19.35 -14.52 15.60
CA LEU A 165 19.55 -14.20 14.17
C LEU A 165 21.02 -13.80 13.89
N ALA A 166 21.94 -14.01 14.83
CA ALA A 166 23.34 -13.66 14.63
C ALA A 166 23.97 -14.45 13.49
N GLY A 167 24.79 -13.78 12.68
CA GLY A 167 25.41 -14.36 11.49
C GLY A 167 24.53 -14.34 10.25
N MET A 168 23.34 -13.75 10.34
CA MET A 168 22.46 -13.52 9.19
C MET A 168 22.52 -12.06 8.72
N HIS A 169 21.97 -11.80 7.55
CA HIS A 169 21.96 -10.51 6.88
C HIS A 169 20.60 -9.83 7.02
N PHE A 170 20.60 -8.54 7.34
CA PHE A 170 19.40 -7.73 7.56
C PHE A 170 19.21 -6.72 6.43
N ARG A 171 18.00 -6.61 5.95
CA ARG A 171 17.55 -5.58 5.02
C ARG A 171 16.17 -5.04 5.40
N ILE A 172 15.96 -3.75 5.20
CA ILE A 172 14.62 -3.16 5.08
C ILE A 172 14.30 -3.06 3.60
N GLU A 173 13.19 -3.65 3.19
CA GLU A 173 12.72 -3.57 1.81
C GLU A 173 11.34 -2.97 1.74
N THR A 174 11.07 -2.23 0.65
CA THR A 174 9.78 -1.60 0.37
C THR A 174 9.18 -2.19 -0.88
N SER A 175 7.92 -2.69 -0.78
CA SER A 175 7.12 -2.93 -1.98
C SER A 175 6.74 -1.59 -2.59
N VAL A 176 7.51 -1.14 -3.56
CA VAL A 176 7.31 0.16 -4.20
C VAL A 176 5.98 0.25 -4.94
N LEU A 177 5.45 -0.87 -5.45
CA LEU A 177 4.16 -0.94 -6.15
C LEU A 177 2.94 -1.02 -5.21
N ASP A 178 3.13 -1.32 -3.93
CA ASP A 178 2.08 -1.41 -2.91
C ASP A 178 2.18 -0.29 -1.87
N CYS A 179 3.24 0.52 -1.92
CA CYS A 179 3.42 1.70 -1.08
C CYS A 179 2.41 2.78 -1.47
N LEU A 180 1.85 3.51 -0.50
CA LEU A 180 0.95 4.65 -0.75
C LEU A 180 1.61 6.01 -0.45
N GLY A 181 2.93 6.07 -0.34
CA GLY A 181 3.71 7.30 -0.26
C GLY A 181 3.45 8.19 0.97
N CYS A 182 2.87 7.66 2.05
CA CYS A 182 2.45 8.46 3.21
C CYS A 182 3.59 9.09 4.02
N GLY A 183 4.83 8.61 3.90
CA GLY A 183 5.99 9.15 4.60
C GLY A 183 6.16 8.72 6.07
N ASN A 184 5.17 8.07 6.70
CA ASN A 184 5.22 7.70 8.12
C ASN A 184 6.51 6.95 8.51
N CYS A 185 6.99 6.04 7.65
CA CYS A 185 8.21 5.27 7.89
C CYS A 185 9.46 6.14 7.93
N ALA A 186 9.55 7.14 7.05
CA ALA A 186 10.66 8.11 7.03
C ALA A 186 10.57 9.08 8.21
N ASP A 187 9.35 9.50 8.60
CA ASP A 187 9.16 10.42 9.72
C ASP A 187 9.61 9.82 11.05
N VAL A 188 9.25 8.57 11.35
CA VAL A 188 9.63 7.91 12.61
C VAL A 188 11.03 7.34 12.60
N CYS A 189 11.74 7.37 11.46
CA CYS A 189 13.08 6.82 11.35
C CYS A 189 14.06 7.66 12.18
N PRO A 190 14.68 7.10 13.26
CA PRO A 190 15.64 7.84 14.05
C PRO A 190 17.01 7.92 13.36
N GLY A 191 17.29 6.97 12.49
CA GLY A 191 18.58 6.82 11.84
C GLY A 191 19.75 6.67 12.81
N LYS A 192 20.97 6.90 12.31
CA LYS A 192 22.23 6.84 13.06
C LYS A 192 22.75 8.26 13.23
N LYS A 193 22.95 8.69 14.46
CA LYS A 193 23.43 10.06 14.81
C LYS A 193 22.56 11.19 14.22
N GLY A 194 21.26 10.95 14.04
CA GLY A 194 20.33 11.92 13.46
C GLY A 194 20.18 11.85 11.93
N GLU A 195 21.03 11.09 11.24
CA GLU A 195 20.90 10.85 9.80
C GLU A 195 19.92 9.71 9.53
N LYS A 196 18.80 10.04 8.90
CA LYS A 196 17.73 9.06 8.61
C LYS A 196 18.22 7.94 7.69
N ALA A 197 17.72 6.73 7.92
CA ALA A 197 17.96 5.59 7.07
C ALA A 197 16.89 5.45 5.96
N LEU A 198 15.83 6.25 6.00
CA LEU A 198 14.77 6.26 4.99
C LEU A 198 14.58 7.69 4.50
N THR A 199 14.64 7.86 3.18
CA THR A 199 14.39 9.12 2.51
C THR A 199 13.30 8.92 1.45
N MET A 200 12.31 9.82 1.41
CA MET A 200 11.28 9.79 0.38
C MET A 200 11.85 10.35 -0.90
N VAL A 201 11.76 9.58 -1.98
CA VAL A 201 12.18 9.98 -3.34
C VAL A 201 10.99 9.94 -4.29
N PRO A 202 10.98 10.75 -5.36
CA PRO A 202 9.94 10.67 -6.38
C PRO A 202 9.86 9.26 -6.97
N PHE A 203 8.64 8.74 -7.09
CA PHE A 203 8.39 7.44 -7.70
C PHE A 203 8.20 7.57 -9.21
N ASN A 204 8.88 6.71 -9.95
CA ASN A 204 8.64 6.47 -11.37
C ASN A 204 8.77 4.96 -11.62
N VAL A 205 7.67 4.32 -11.97
CA VAL A 205 7.60 2.85 -12.14
C VAL A 205 8.61 2.31 -13.16
N ASP A 206 8.97 3.12 -14.16
CA ASP A 206 9.90 2.74 -15.24
C ASP A 206 11.36 3.08 -14.91
N ALA A 207 11.64 3.74 -13.79
CA ALA A 207 13.00 4.05 -13.39
C ALA A 207 13.75 2.76 -12.98
N GLU A 208 15.00 2.64 -13.43
CA GLU A 208 15.81 1.42 -13.23
C GLU A 208 15.94 1.01 -11.75
N ASP A 209 16.10 1.99 -10.87
CA ASP A 209 16.17 1.77 -9.43
C ASP A 209 14.83 1.26 -8.87
N MET A 210 13.69 1.75 -9.33
CA MET A 210 12.37 1.30 -8.89
C MET A 210 12.04 -0.09 -9.42
N VAL A 211 12.40 -0.40 -10.66
CA VAL A 211 12.29 -1.75 -11.22
C VAL A 211 13.14 -2.73 -10.41
N LYS A 212 14.36 -2.34 -10.04
CA LYS A 212 15.24 -3.16 -9.18
C LYS A 212 14.64 -3.39 -7.79
N GLU A 213 14.12 -2.35 -7.13
CA GLU A 213 13.48 -2.48 -5.80
C GLU A 213 12.23 -3.37 -5.87
N ALA A 214 11.42 -3.26 -6.93
CA ALA A 214 10.29 -4.16 -7.14
C ALA A 214 10.75 -5.63 -7.31
N ALA A 215 11.80 -5.87 -8.07
CA ALA A 215 12.38 -7.21 -8.24
C ALA A 215 12.99 -7.75 -6.93
N ASN A 216 13.67 -6.91 -6.16
CA ASN A 216 14.19 -7.26 -4.84
C ASN A 216 13.05 -7.70 -3.90
N TRP A 217 11.96 -6.94 -3.86
CA TRP A 217 10.78 -7.29 -3.06
C TRP A 217 10.23 -8.67 -3.43
N GLU A 218 10.01 -8.93 -4.73
CA GLU A 218 9.48 -10.22 -5.20
C GLU A 218 10.42 -11.38 -4.81
N TYR A 219 11.74 -11.18 -4.97
CA TYR A 219 12.71 -12.17 -4.53
C TYR A 219 12.59 -12.44 -3.02
N LEU A 220 12.61 -11.39 -2.21
CA LEU A 220 12.61 -11.49 -0.75
C LEU A 220 11.34 -12.14 -0.19
N VAL A 221 10.19 -11.85 -0.79
CA VAL A 221 8.92 -12.44 -0.34
C VAL A 221 8.80 -13.91 -0.69
N HIS A 222 9.33 -14.32 -1.86
CA HIS A 222 9.12 -15.68 -2.37
C HIS A 222 10.28 -16.64 -2.08
N ASN A 223 11.50 -16.14 -1.89
CA ASN A 223 12.70 -16.98 -1.76
C ASN A 223 13.35 -16.91 -0.39
N VAL A 224 12.98 -15.95 0.46
CA VAL A 224 13.53 -15.82 1.82
C VAL A 224 12.54 -16.37 2.84
N ALA A 225 12.95 -17.41 3.55
CA ALA A 225 12.12 -18.04 4.56
C ALA A 225 11.89 -17.10 5.76
N SER A 226 10.68 -17.09 6.30
CA SER A 226 10.39 -16.36 7.54
C SER A 226 11.25 -16.86 8.68
N LYS A 227 11.82 -15.94 9.45
CA LYS A 227 12.63 -16.23 10.65
C LYS A 227 11.86 -15.96 11.95
N GLN A 228 10.53 -15.81 11.87
CA GLN A 228 9.69 -15.48 13.03
C GLN A 228 9.78 -16.53 14.16
N ASP A 229 9.96 -17.80 13.81
CA ASP A 229 10.06 -18.89 14.80
C ASP A 229 11.40 -18.89 15.57
N LEU A 230 12.38 -18.13 15.10
CA LEU A 230 13.67 -17.97 15.76
C LEU A 230 13.67 -16.84 16.80
N VAL A 231 12.61 -16.04 16.88
CA VAL A 231 12.51 -14.88 17.76
C VAL A 231 11.21 -14.89 18.56
N ASP A 232 11.26 -14.40 19.79
CA ASP A 232 10.03 -14.14 20.54
C ASP A 232 9.39 -12.84 20.02
N ILE A 233 8.39 -12.98 19.14
CA ILE A 233 7.69 -11.87 18.50
C ILE A 233 6.89 -11.01 19.48
N LYS A 234 6.64 -11.50 20.70
CA LYS A 234 5.91 -10.76 21.75
C LYS A 234 6.82 -10.01 22.69
N GLN A 235 8.13 -10.21 22.60
CA GLN A 235 9.12 -9.61 23.50
C GLN A 235 9.24 -8.09 23.33
N SER A 236 9.08 -7.59 22.09
CA SER A 236 9.24 -6.15 21.81
C SER A 236 8.57 -5.74 20.49
N PRO A 237 8.25 -4.43 20.32
CA PRO A 237 7.79 -3.91 19.04
C PRO A 237 8.72 -4.23 17.87
N LYS A 238 10.04 -4.22 18.10
CA LYS A 238 11.02 -4.60 17.08
C LYS A 238 10.83 -6.05 16.64
N ASN A 239 10.73 -6.96 17.60
CA ASN A 239 10.64 -8.40 17.32
C ASN A 239 9.30 -8.76 16.65
N SER A 240 8.22 -8.07 17.01
CA SER A 240 6.90 -8.30 16.40
C SER A 240 6.92 -8.12 14.88
N GLN A 241 7.84 -7.31 14.36
CA GLN A 241 7.92 -7.02 12.93
C GLN A 241 8.68 -8.09 12.12
N PHE A 242 9.28 -9.09 12.77
CA PHE A 242 9.79 -10.28 12.08
C PHE A 242 8.67 -11.31 11.81
N ALA A 243 7.50 -11.15 12.42
CA ALA A 243 6.33 -11.96 12.11
C ALA A 243 5.77 -11.59 10.74
N GLN A 244 5.24 -12.61 10.04
CA GLN A 244 4.52 -12.41 8.78
C GLN A 244 3.30 -11.50 9.03
N PRO A 245 3.15 -10.39 8.31
CA PRO A 245 1.92 -9.62 8.36
C PRO A 245 0.78 -10.42 7.71
N LEU A 246 -0.32 -10.60 8.47
CA LEU A 246 -1.53 -11.27 7.99
C LEU A 246 -2.59 -10.27 7.49
N PHE A 247 -2.31 -8.98 7.64
CA PHE A 247 -3.09 -7.88 7.09
C PHE A 247 -2.12 -6.98 6.31
N GLU A 248 -2.27 -6.96 4.99
CA GLU A 248 -1.34 -6.28 4.09
C GLU A 248 -2.05 -5.68 2.88
N PHE A 249 -1.45 -4.65 2.28
CA PHE A 249 -1.88 -3.99 1.05
C PHE A 249 -3.36 -3.65 1.03
N SER A 250 -3.86 -3.14 2.16
CA SER A 250 -5.27 -2.78 2.32
C SER A 250 -5.66 -1.60 1.41
N GLY A 251 -6.95 -1.49 1.09
CA GLY A 251 -7.51 -0.34 0.39
C GLY A 251 -7.68 0.92 1.25
N ALA A 252 -7.16 0.93 2.50
CA ALA A 252 -7.25 2.08 3.39
C ALA A 252 -6.42 3.28 2.88
N CYS A 253 -6.75 4.47 3.39
CA CYS A 253 -6.10 5.71 3.00
C CYS A 253 -4.59 5.70 3.25
N SER A 254 -3.84 6.46 2.46
CA SER A 254 -2.43 6.74 2.69
C SER A 254 -2.24 7.32 4.10
N GLY A 255 -1.37 6.71 4.91
CA GLY A 255 -1.14 7.14 6.30
C GLY A 255 -2.27 6.82 7.27
N CYS A 256 -3.17 5.88 6.97
CA CYS A 256 -4.25 5.48 7.87
C CYS A 256 -3.73 5.20 9.28
N GLY A 257 -4.38 5.79 10.29
CA GLY A 257 -4.00 5.62 11.70
C GLY A 257 -4.54 4.34 12.35
N GLU A 258 -5.47 3.65 11.72
CA GLU A 258 -6.11 2.43 12.23
C GLU A 258 -5.40 1.15 11.78
N THR A 259 -5.05 1.05 10.51
CA THR A 259 -4.52 -0.19 9.92
C THR A 259 -3.22 -0.70 10.54
N PRO A 260 -2.29 0.12 11.09
CA PRO A 260 -1.13 -0.38 11.83
C PRO A 260 -1.52 -1.23 13.06
N TYR A 261 -2.61 -0.89 13.74
CA TYR A 261 -3.12 -1.68 14.87
C TYR A 261 -3.71 -3.01 14.41
N VAL A 262 -4.50 -3.00 13.33
CA VAL A 262 -5.07 -4.23 12.74
C VAL A 262 -3.94 -5.16 12.31
N LYS A 263 -2.92 -4.62 11.64
CA LYS A 263 -1.72 -5.36 11.25
C LYS A 263 -1.02 -5.99 12.46
N LEU A 264 -0.74 -5.21 13.51
CA LEU A 264 -0.05 -5.70 14.70
C LEU A 264 -0.83 -6.81 15.41
N ILE A 265 -2.13 -6.62 15.59
CA ILE A 265 -2.99 -7.62 16.23
C ILE A 265 -3.01 -8.92 15.42
N SER A 266 -3.11 -8.83 14.10
CA SER A 266 -3.06 -10.00 13.23
C SER A 266 -1.69 -10.69 13.21
N GLN A 267 -0.59 -9.96 13.28
CA GLN A 267 0.76 -10.54 13.42
C GLN A 267 0.95 -11.31 14.74
N LEU A 268 0.32 -10.86 15.83
CA LEU A 268 0.49 -11.46 17.16
C LEU A 268 -0.52 -12.56 17.48
N PHE A 269 -1.71 -12.50 16.90
CA PHE A 269 -2.84 -13.33 17.31
C PHE A 269 -3.67 -13.87 16.13
N GLY A 270 -3.28 -13.61 14.87
CA GLY A 270 -4.09 -13.93 13.70
C GLY A 270 -4.42 -15.41 13.53
N ASP A 271 -3.58 -16.32 14.04
CA ASP A 271 -3.79 -17.75 14.06
C ASP A 271 -5.05 -18.20 14.83
N ARG A 272 -5.58 -17.35 15.71
CA ARG A 272 -6.73 -17.64 16.59
C ARG A 272 -7.68 -16.45 16.75
N GLN A 273 -7.50 -15.40 15.95
CA GLN A 273 -8.31 -14.19 16.02
C GLN A 273 -9.62 -14.39 15.27
N MET A 274 -10.73 -14.07 15.92
CA MET A 274 -12.03 -13.93 15.28
C MET A 274 -12.36 -12.45 15.16
N ILE A 275 -12.70 -12.01 13.94
CA ILE A 275 -12.95 -10.61 13.64
C ILE A 275 -14.43 -10.40 13.40
N ALA A 276 -15.04 -9.48 14.15
CA ALA A 276 -16.34 -8.93 13.87
C ALA A 276 -16.26 -7.41 13.99
N ASN A 277 -16.59 -6.70 12.95
CA ASN A 277 -16.51 -5.24 12.91
C ASN A 277 -17.84 -4.62 12.44
N ALA A 278 -18.06 -3.37 12.86
CA ALA A 278 -19.12 -2.55 12.30
C ALA A 278 -18.63 -1.87 11.01
N THR A 279 -19.58 -1.45 10.19
CA THR A 279 -19.27 -0.73 8.94
C THR A 279 -18.55 0.59 9.22
N GLY A 280 -17.46 0.82 8.52
CA GLY A 280 -16.64 2.00 8.56
C GLY A 280 -15.66 1.95 7.38
N CYS A 281 -14.41 2.36 7.61
CA CYS A 281 -13.36 2.25 6.60
C CYS A 281 -12.75 0.84 6.52
N SER A 282 -12.95 0.04 7.55
CA SER A 282 -12.46 -1.34 7.63
C SER A 282 -13.57 -2.34 7.79
#